data_12d28a8bfb6cd5958e1f1748db9142f6
#
_entry.id   12d28a8bfb6cd5958e1f1748db9142f6
#
_cell.length_a   1.000
_cell.length_b   1.000
_cell.length_c   1.000
_cell.angle_alpha   90.00
_cell.angle_beta   90.00
_cell.angle_gamma   90.00
#
_symmetry.space_group_name_H-M   'P 1'
#
loop_
_entity.id
_entity.type
_entity.pdbx_description
1 polymer ?
#
loop_
_entity_poly.entity_id
_entity_poly.type
_entity_poly.pdbx_seq_one_letter_code
_entity_poly.pdbx_strand_id
1 'polypeptide(L)'
;MKIKLVTVCAFFSFGLTALAQIQGDGGMPKSKTIQPAAVKTVLFQEPDVAALRAEDLINDAEKTGPWRFGYNNDTWMNMENSGEWYELTNGGKIWMIKLQCKNAYTVNLTFENLVIPKGNELYVYNEDKSFILGKFTGNHVYEGQLGTELVPGEVAIVEYYVAPQNTAIPVSLSIDKVTHGYRTASEYIEKGLNTSGNCNMNVNCPDGAAWGDQKRGAVMLVSGSNGFCS
;
A
#
# COMPACT_ATOMS: atom_id res chain seq x y z
N MET A 1 -19.58 -21.58 62.44
CA MET A 1 -18.43 -21.39 61.53
C MET A 1 -18.98 -21.10 60.13
N LYS A 2 -19.00 -19.84 59.72
CA LYS A 2 -19.61 -19.42 58.41
C LYS A 2 -18.49 -19.31 57.38
N ILE A 3 -18.50 -20.20 56.40
CA ILE A 3 -17.57 -20.22 55.29
C ILE A 3 -18.07 -19.17 54.28
N LYS A 4 -17.27 -18.12 54.02
CA LYS A 4 -17.52 -17.14 52.96
C LYS A 4 -16.94 -17.69 51.65
N LEU A 5 -17.81 -17.96 50.70
CA LEU A 5 -17.45 -18.35 49.37
C LEU A 5 -17.01 -17.07 48.59
N VAL A 6 -15.75 -16.99 48.27
CA VAL A 6 -15.20 -15.90 47.44
C VAL A 6 -15.26 -16.38 45.96
N THR A 7 -16.16 -15.81 45.21
CA THR A 7 -16.26 -16.04 43.75
C THR A 7 -15.20 -15.17 43.06
N VAL A 8 -14.17 -15.80 42.54
CA VAL A 8 -13.16 -15.15 41.66
C VAL A 8 -13.70 -15.13 40.25
N CYS A 9 -14.16 -13.99 39.80
CA CYS A 9 -14.46 -13.76 38.38
C CYS A 9 -13.13 -13.54 37.61
N ALA A 10 -12.68 -14.56 36.90
CA ALA A 10 -11.58 -14.42 35.94
C ALA A 10 -12.11 -13.70 34.69
N PHE A 11 -11.77 -12.42 34.54
CA PHE A 11 -11.95 -11.67 33.30
C PHE A 11 -10.95 -12.19 32.25
N PHE A 12 -11.42 -13.00 31.32
CA PHE A 12 -10.69 -13.31 30.09
C PHE A 12 -10.75 -12.08 29.18
N SER A 13 -9.72 -11.26 29.23
CA SER A 13 -9.53 -10.19 28.24
C SER A 13 -9.15 -10.84 26.91
N PHE A 14 -10.11 -11.04 26.02
CA PHE A 14 -9.84 -11.30 24.61
C PHE A 14 -9.21 -10.04 24.04
N GLY A 15 -7.90 -10.04 23.87
CA GLY A 15 -7.21 -9.03 23.07
C GLY A 15 -7.67 -9.13 21.63
N LEU A 16 -8.59 -8.26 21.21
CA LEU A 16 -8.86 -8.01 19.80
C LEU A 16 -7.61 -7.33 19.23
N THR A 17 -6.78 -8.08 18.53
CA THR A 17 -5.75 -7.51 17.66
C THR A 17 -6.47 -6.81 16.53
N ALA A 18 -6.60 -5.48 16.61
CA ALA A 18 -7.02 -4.67 15.48
C ALA A 18 -5.90 -4.72 14.43
N LEU A 19 -6.09 -5.50 13.37
CA LEU A 19 -5.25 -5.45 12.18
C LEU A 19 -5.66 -4.20 11.38
N ALA A 20 -5.11 -3.05 11.78
CA ALA A 20 -5.42 -1.75 11.17
C ALA A 20 -4.52 -1.41 9.95
N GLN A 21 -3.65 -2.33 9.52
CA GLN A 21 -2.80 -2.15 8.35
C GLN A 21 -2.98 -3.33 7.40
N ILE A 22 -3.17 -3.03 6.12
CA ILE A 22 -3.08 -4.03 5.05
C ILE A 22 -1.58 -4.30 4.81
N GLN A 23 -0.92 -4.87 5.79
CA GLN A 23 0.39 -5.47 5.59
C GLN A 23 0.18 -6.85 5.00
N GLY A 24 0.86 -7.15 3.89
CA GLY A 24 0.88 -8.50 3.35
C GLY A 24 1.47 -9.49 4.38
N ASP A 25 1.15 -10.77 4.24
CA ASP A 25 1.61 -11.85 5.13
C ASP A 25 3.13 -12.11 5.04
N GLY A 26 3.88 -11.25 4.37
CA GLY A 26 5.30 -11.44 4.07
C GLY A 26 5.52 -12.51 3.00
N GLY A 27 6.76 -12.73 2.62
CA GLY A 27 7.13 -13.71 1.62
C GLY A 27 8.00 -13.14 0.50
N MET A 28 8.26 -13.98 -0.51
CA MET A 28 9.12 -13.61 -1.64
C MET A 28 8.41 -13.90 -2.95
N PRO A 29 8.50 -12.99 -3.94
CA PRO A 29 8.00 -13.21 -5.29
C PRO A 29 8.53 -14.51 -5.89
N LYS A 30 7.74 -15.17 -6.72
CA LYS A 30 8.08 -16.46 -7.34
C LYS A 30 8.99 -16.31 -8.57
N SER A 31 9.09 -15.08 -9.09
CA SER A 31 9.89 -14.75 -10.29
C SER A 31 11.40 -14.73 -10.04
N LYS A 32 11.92 -15.63 -9.22
CA LYS A 32 13.37 -15.73 -8.99
C LYS A 32 14.17 -16.03 -10.26
N THR A 33 13.53 -16.67 -11.25
CA THR A 33 14.15 -17.08 -12.51
C THR A 33 13.90 -16.12 -13.67
N ILE A 34 13.00 -15.12 -13.49
CA ILE A 34 12.67 -14.16 -14.52
C ILE A 34 13.36 -12.82 -14.21
N GLN A 35 14.20 -12.37 -15.14
CA GLN A 35 14.88 -11.09 -14.99
C GLN A 35 13.90 -9.93 -15.18
N PRO A 36 13.86 -8.91 -14.29
CA PRO A 36 12.95 -7.77 -14.41
C PRO A 36 13.05 -7.04 -15.76
N ALA A 37 14.22 -7.03 -16.41
CA ALA A 37 14.41 -6.44 -17.73
C ALA A 37 13.63 -7.14 -18.85
N ALA A 38 13.24 -8.40 -18.67
CA ALA A 38 12.43 -9.16 -19.62
C ALA A 38 10.92 -8.92 -19.44
N VAL A 39 10.51 -8.28 -18.35
CA VAL A 39 9.09 -8.00 -18.06
C VAL A 39 8.62 -6.82 -18.91
N LYS A 40 7.46 -6.98 -19.55
CA LYS A 40 6.83 -5.92 -20.34
C LYS A 40 6.63 -4.65 -19.51
N THR A 41 7.19 -3.55 -20.00
CA THR A 41 7.16 -2.25 -19.30
C THR A 41 6.10 -1.34 -19.90
N VAL A 42 5.29 -0.74 -19.04
CA VAL A 42 4.40 0.38 -19.35
C VAL A 42 5.00 1.65 -18.80
N LEU A 43 5.20 2.65 -19.66
CA LEU A 43 5.78 3.94 -19.31
C LEU A 43 4.67 4.96 -19.08
N PHE A 44 4.73 5.65 -17.96
CA PHE A 44 3.86 6.78 -17.64
C PHE A 44 4.62 8.09 -17.86
N GLN A 45 3.96 9.03 -18.53
CA GLN A 45 4.49 10.38 -18.70
C GLN A 45 4.63 11.05 -17.34
N GLU A 46 5.72 11.82 -17.17
CA GLU A 46 5.88 12.68 -16.01
C GLU A 46 4.81 13.78 -16.05
N PRO A 47 4.03 13.99 -14.97
CA PRO A 47 3.09 15.09 -14.88
C PRO A 47 3.84 16.43 -14.79
N ASP A 48 3.15 17.55 -15.05
CA ASP A 48 3.72 18.87 -14.77
C ASP A 48 3.83 19.10 -13.26
N VAL A 49 4.91 18.58 -12.68
CA VAL A 49 5.17 18.66 -11.24
C VAL A 49 5.26 20.10 -10.74
N ALA A 50 5.73 21.03 -11.60
CA ALA A 50 5.83 22.45 -11.21
C ALA A 50 4.43 23.06 -11.04
N ALA A 51 3.52 22.80 -11.98
CA ALA A 51 2.14 23.24 -11.87
C ALA A 51 1.42 22.58 -10.67
N LEU A 52 1.60 21.27 -10.48
CA LEU A 52 1.01 20.56 -9.34
C LEU A 52 1.50 21.12 -7.99
N ARG A 53 2.80 21.43 -7.86
CA ARG A 53 3.34 22.03 -6.62
C ARG A 53 2.84 23.47 -6.39
N ALA A 54 2.58 24.24 -7.45
CA ALA A 54 1.97 25.56 -7.32
C ALA A 54 0.53 25.49 -6.79
N GLU A 55 -0.27 24.54 -7.29
CA GLU A 55 -1.61 24.23 -6.77
C GLU A 55 -1.53 23.75 -5.30
N ASP A 56 -0.58 22.88 -4.98
CA ASP A 56 -0.40 22.35 -3.63
C ASP A 56 -0.13 23.45 -2.60
N LEU A 57 0.64 24.47 -2.96
CA LEU A 57 0.89 25.60 -2.05
C LEU A 57 -0.40 26.29 -1.61
N ILE A 58 -1.38 26.42 -2.52
CA ILE A 58 -2.69 27.00 -2.23
C ILE A 58 -3.53 26.05 -1.39
N ASN A 59 -3.67 24.80 -1.85
CA ASN A 59 -4.51 23.79 -1.19
C ASN A 59 -4.02 23.46 0.23
N ASP A 60 -2.70 23.38 0.42
CA ASP A 60 -2.10 23.12 1.74
C ASP A 60 -2.33 24.30 2.72
N ALA A 61 -2.32 25.54 2.21
CA ALA A 61 -2.60 26.74 3.03
C ALA A 61 -4.08 26.81 3.45
N GLU A 62 -4.97 26.48 2.53
CA GLU A 62 -6.43 26.52 2.74
C GLU A 62 -6.95 25.27 3.48
N LYS A 63 -6.19 24.19 3.55
CA LYS A 63 -6.56 22.90 4.17
C LYS A 63 -7.88 22.34 3.63
N THR A 64 -8.10 22.47 2.33
CA THR A 64 -9.35 22.09 1.66
C THR A 64 -9.49 20.60 1.38
N GLY A 65 -8.46 19.80 1.65
CA GLY A 65 -8.46 18.35 1.40
C GLY A 65 -7.24 17.64 1.99
N PRO A 66 -7.10 16.33 1.70
CA PRO A 66 -5.91 15.58 2.07
C PRO A 66 -4.65 16.19 1.45
N TRP A 67 -3.53 16.10 2.15
CA TRP A 67 -2.25 16.53 1.61
C TRP A 67 -1.83 15.64 0.43
N ARG A 68 -1.89 16.19 -0.79
CA ARG A 68 -1.60 15.45 -2.02
C ARG A 68 -0.10 15.18 -2.13
N PHE A 69 0.28 13.91 -2.26
CA PHE A 69 1.68 13.52 -2.47
C PHE A 69 1.96 13.09 -3.92
N GLY A 70 0.95 12.80 -4.72
CA GLY A 70 1.10 12.22 -6.03
C GLY A 70 0.03 12.64 -7.04
N TYR A 71 0.29 12.28 -8.27
CA TYR A 71 -0.63 12.44 -9.41
C TYR A 71 -1.14 11.07 -9.84
N ASN A 72 -2.46 10.90 -9.91
CA ASN A 72 -3.09 9.65 -10.34
C ASN A 72 -3.15 9.57 -11.85
N ASN A 73 -2.62 8.48 -12.40
CA ASN A 73 -2.89 8.06 -13.76
C ASN A 73 -3.99 7.00 -13.72
N ASP A 74 -5.18 7.33 -14.20
CA ASP A 74 -6.26 6.37 -14.36
C ASP A 74 -5.91 5.39 -15.47
N THR A 75 -6.16 4.10 -15.26
CA THR A 75 -5.80 3.06 -16.21
C THR A 75 -6.91 2.02 -16.37
N TRP A 76 -6.83 1.21 -17.42
CA TRP A 76 -7.69 0.05 -17.63
C TRP A 76 -6.86 -1.20 -17.89
N MET A 77 -5.67 -1.26 -17.29
CA MET A 77 -4.78 -2.40 -17.43
C MET A 77 -5.31 -3.59 -16.66
N ASN A 78 -5.33 -4.75 -17.32
CA ASN A 78 -5.73 -6.00 -16.69
C ASN A 78 -4.92 -7.18 -17.24
N MET A 79 -5.18 -8.38 -16.75
CA MET A 79 -4.45 -9.59 -17.14
C MET A 79 -4.65 -10.02 -18.59
N GLU A 80 -5.63 -9.46 -19.30
CA GLU A 80 -5.94 -9.79 -20.69
C GLU A 80 -5.29 -8.82 -21.68
N ASN A 81 -5.21 -7.52 -21.31
CA ASN A 81 -4.74 -6.48 -22.22
C ASN A 81 -3.32 -5.96 -21.92
N SER A 82 -2.76 -6.32 -20.77
CA SER A 82 -1.47 -5.80 -20.30
C SER A 82 -0.66 -6.89 -19.59
N GLY A 83 0.66 -6.63 -19.46
CA GLY A 83 1.56 -7.60 -18.82
C GLY A 83 1.74 -8.87 -19.65
N GLU A 84 2.33 -9.87 -19.03
CA GLU A 84 2.65 -11.16 -19.66
C GLU A 84 2.54 -12.30 -18.66
N TRP A 85 2.17 -13.48 -19.16
CA TRP A 85 2.12 -14.72 -18.42
C TRP A 85 3.38 -15.56 -18.63
N TYR A 86 3.88 -16.13 -17.57
CA TYR A 86 5.06 -17.02 -17.58
C TYR A 86 4.73 -18.32 -16.85
N GLU A 87 5.02 -19.47 -17.50
CA GLU A 87 4.87 -20.78 -16.88
C GLU A 87 6.05 -21.09 -15.97
N LEU A 88 5.78 -21.70 -14.83
CA LEU A 88 6.78 -22.10 -13.85
C LEU A 88 7.06 -23.59 -13.93
N THR A 89 8.27 -24.01 -13.61
CA THR A 89 8.70 -25.41 -13.64
C THR A 89 7.91 -26.31 -12.68
N ASN A 90 7.27 -25.73 -11.68
CA ASN A 90 6.41 -26.46 -10.74
C ASN A 90 4.97 -26.64 -11.24
N GLY A 91 4.66 -26.21 -12.47
CA GLY A 91 3.32 -26.25 -13.06
C GLY A 91 2.40 -25.12 -12.68
N GLY A 92 2.85 -24.16 -11.86
CA GLY A 92 2.16 -22.88 -11.64
C GLY A 92 2.48 -21.87 -12.73
N LYS A 93 1.86 -20.71 -12.68
CA LYS A 93 2.15 -19.59 -13.59
C LYS A 93 2.17 -18.26 -12.86
N ILE A 94 2.85 -17.28 -13.43
CA ILE A 94 2.85 -15.90 -12.95
C ILE A 94 2.47 -14.96 -14.07
N TRP A 95 1.68 -13.95 -13.73
CA TRP A 95 1.45 -12.78 -14.55
C TRP A 95 2.29 -11.64 -14.01
N MET A 96 2.95 -10.91 -14.90
CA MET A 96 3.83 -9.80 -14.50
C MET A 96 3.64 -8.59 -15.40
N ILE A 97 3.76 -7.41 -14.79
CA ILE A 97 3.85 -6.13 -15.49
C ILE A 97 4.81 -5.20 -14.73
N LYS A 98 5.62 -4.45 -15.47
CA LYS A 98 6.49 -3.41 -14.95
C LYS A 98 5.89 -2.04 -15.29
N LEU A 99 5.66 -1.21 -14.28
CA LEU A 99 5.11 0.12 -14.39
C LEU A 99 6.21 1.12 -14.05
N GLN A 100 6.49 2.03 -14.97
CA GLN A 100 7.56 3.02 -14.79
C GLN A 100 6.99 4.44 -14.86
N CYS A 101 7.11 5.17 -13.77
CA CYS A 101 6.76 6.58 -13.62
C CYS A 101 8.06 7.39 -13.54
N LYS A 102 8.50 7.91 -14.68
CA LYS A 102 9.78 8.63 -14.77
C LYS A 102 9.85 9.80 -13.80
N ASN A 103 10.95 9.92 -13.04
CA ASN A 103 11.21 10.92 -12.02
C ASN A 103 10.26 10.88 -10.79
N ALA A 104 9.48 9.80 -10.61
CA ALA A 104 8.69 9.63 -9.39
C ALA A 104 9.58 9.29 -8.19
N TYR A 105 9.24 9.81 -7.01
CA TYR A 105 9.84 9.39 -5.74
C TYR A 105 9.28 8.07 -5.26
N THR A 106 7.99 7.84 -5.55
CA THR A 106 7.28 6.61 -5.19
C THR A 106 6.23 6.28 -6.25
N VAL A 107 5.89 5.00 -6.33
CA VAL A 107 4.75 4.52 -7.11
C VAL A 107 3.82 3.75 -6.18
N ASN A 108 2.52 4.05 -6.19
CA ASN A 108 1.54 3.20 -5.53
C ASN A 108 0.39 2.87 -6.49
N LEU A 109 -0.30 1.78 -6.19
CA LEU A 109 -1.27 1.18 -7.08
C LEU A 109 -2.62 1.00 -6.38
N THR A 110 -3.68 1.17 -7.14
CA THR A 110 -5.02 0.74 -6.74
C THR A 110 -5.47 -0.35 -7.69
N PHE A 111 -5.89 -1.47 -7.12
CA PHE A 111 -6.44 -2.60 -7.85
C PHE A 111 -7.96 -2.64 -7.69
N GLU A 112 -8.63 -3.05 -8.76
CA GLU A 112 -10.06 -3.36 -8.80
C GLU A 112 -10.28 -4.74 -9.44
N ASN A 113 -11.48 -5.27 -9.30
CA ASN A 113 -11.84 -6.59 -9.81
C ASN A 113 -10.82 -7.67 -9.43
N LEU A 114 -10.19 -7.52 -8.26
CA LEU A 114 -9.14 -8.40 -7.79
C LEU A 114 -9.71 -9.65 -7.14
N VAL A 115 -9.39 -10.81 -7.70
CA VAL A 115 -9.74 -12.12 -7.17
C VAL A 115 -8.50 -12.94 -6.94
N ILE A 116 -8.20 -13.27 -5.67
CA ILE A 116 -7.04 -14.08 -5.27
C ILE A 116 -7.54 -15.36 -4.58
N PRO A 117 -7.78 -16.47 -5.31
CA PRO A 117 -8.14 -17.76 -4.74
C PRO A 117 -7.10 -18.26 -3.73
N LYS A 118 -7.54 -19.08 -2.78
CA LYS A 118 -6.65 -19.65 -1.76
C LYS A 118 -5.48 -20.39 -2.41
N GLY A 119 -4.26 -20.00 -2.05
CA GLY A 119 -3.01 -20.55 -2.59
C GLY A 119 -2.38 -19.71 -3.69
N ASN A 120 -3.13 -18.75 -4.27
CA ASN A 120 -2.58 -17.73 -5.15
C ASN A 120 -2.05 -16.56 -4.31
N GLU A 121 -1.14 -15.77 -4.88
CA GLU A 121 -0.43 -14.70 -4.18
C GLU A 121 -0.23 -13.51 -5.11
N LEU A 122 -0.33 -12.29 -4.56
CA LEU A 122 0.01 -11.06 -5.26
C LEU A 122 1.17 -10.37 -4.53
N TYR A 123 2.12 -9.86 -5.30
CA TYR A 123 3.24 -9.05 -4.83
C TYR A 123 3.35 -7.76 -5.64
N VAL A 124 3.81 -6.70 -4.99
CA VAL A 124 4.21 -5.46 -5.64
C VAL A 124 5.57 -5.05 -5.08
N TYR A 125 6.54 -4.76 -5.92
CA TYR A 125 7.90 -4.49 -5.48
C TYR A 125 8.65 -3.56 -6.43
N ASN A 126 9.71 -2.92 -5.93
CA ASN A 126 10.61 -2.12 -6.74
C ASN A 126 11.59 -2.97 -7.58
N GLU A 127 12.31 -2.36 -8.49
CA GLU A 127 13.10 -3.06 -9.50
C GLU A 127 14.19 -3.97 -8.91
N ASP A 128 14.86 -3.53 -7.86
CA ASP A 128 15.92 -4.27 -7.18
C ASP A 128 15.43 -5.22 -6.08
N LYS A 129 14.10 -5.26 -5.85
CA LYS A 129 13.45 -6.04 -4.78
C LYS A 129 13.93 -5.69 -3.37
N SER A 130 14.46 -4.50 -3.16
CA SER A 130 14.78 -3.99 -1.82
C SER A 130 13.54 -3.65 -1.00
N PHE A 131 12.41 -3.41 -1.68
CA PHE A 131 11.10 -3.14 -1.08
C PHE A 131 10.05 -4.04 -1.73
N ILE A 132 9.43 -4.90 -0.92
CA ILE A 132 8.43 -5.88 -1.37
C ILE A 132 7.18 -5.76 -0.51
N LEU A 133 6.04 -5.49 -1.16
CA LEU A 133 4.72 -5.55 -0.58
C LEU A 133 4.06 -6.89 -0.91
N GLY A 134 3.40 -7.48 0.07
CA GLY A 134 2.78 -8.79 -0.06
C GLY A 134 3.43 -9.78 0.93
N LYS A 135 3.16 -11.01 0.87
CA LYS A 135 2.17 -11.70 0.01
C LYS A 135 0.76 -11.18 0.32
N PHE A 136 0.08 -10.67 -0.68
CA PHE A 136 -1.35 -10.41 -0.57
C PHE A 136 -2.11 -11.67 -0.99
N THR A 137 -3.19 -11.95 -0.28
CA THR A 137 -4.10 -13.07 -0.49
C THR A 137 -5.54 -12.57 -0.52
N GLY A 138 -6.51 -13.42 -0.76
CA GLY A 138 -7.92 -13.03 -0.74
C GLY A 138 -8.38 -12.35 0.55
N ASN A 139 -7.69 -12.59 1.67
CA ASN A 139 -8.00 -11.95 2.97
C ASN A 139 -7.66 -10.46 3.01
N HIS A 140 -6.81 -9.97 2.10
CA HIS A 140 -6.41 -8.56 2.00
C HIS A 140 -7.28 -7.76 1.02
N VAL A 141 -8.15 -8.46 0.29
CA VAL A 141 -9.01 -7.86 -0.74
C VAL A 141 -10.38 -7.55 -0.11
N TYR A 142 -10.79 -6.29 -0.19
CA TYR A 142 -12.10 -5.86 0.25
C TYR A 142 -12.95 -5.46 -0.96
N GLU A 143 -14.07 -6.13 -1.17
CA GLU A 143 -14.99 -5.90 -2.31
C GLU A 143 -14.29 -5.86 -3.69
N GLY A 144 -13.27 -6.70 -3.87
CA GLY A 144 -12.49 -6.73 -5.11
C GLY A 144 -11.45 -5.60 -5.23
N GLN A 145 -11.21 -4.84 -4.18
CA GLN A 145 -10.28 -3.71 -4.18
C GLN A 145 -9.08 -3.95 -3.26
N LEU A 146 -7.95 -3.39 -3.63
CA LEU A 146 -6.73 -3.34 -2.82
C LEU A 146 -5.92 -2.10 -3.20
N GLY A 147 -5.54 -1.28 -2.22
CA GLY A 147 -4.54 -0.23 -2.36
C GLY A 147 -3.19 -0.66 -1.82
N THR A 148 -2.10 -0.24 -2.45
CA THR A 148 -0.75 -0.52 -1.95
C THR A 148 -0.20 0.61 -1.10
N GLU A 149 0.82 0.32 -0.31
CA GLU A 149 1.74 1.34 0.20
C GLU A 149 2.57 1.95 -0.93
N LEU A 150 3.34 2.98 -0.60
CA LEU A 150 4.22 3.70 -1.53
C LEU A 150 5.47 2.86 -1.83
N VAL A 151 5.58 2.32 -3.02
CA VAL A 151 6.79 1.62 -3.49
C VAL A 151 7.86 2.66 -3.83
N PRO A 152 9.02 2.66 -3.16
CA PRO A 152 10.09 3.63 -3.41
C PRO A 152 10.68 3.53 -4.81
N GLY A 153 10.93 4.69 -5.43
CA GLY A 153 11.53 4.83 -6.75
C GLY A 153 10.51 4.98 -7.88
N GLU A 154 11.01 4.93 -9.11
CA GLU A 154 10.24 5.17 -10.33
C GLU A 154 9.50 3.95 -10.85
N VAL A 155 9.79 2.77 -10.29
CA VAL A 155 9.35 1.49 -10.83
C VAL A 155 8.59 0.68 -9.79
N ALA A 156 7.40 0.20 -10.18
CA ALA A 156 6.67 -0.84 -9.48
C ALA A 156 6.48 -2.04 -10.40
N ILE A 157 6.81 -3.23 -9.92
CA ILE A 157 6.56 -4.50 -10.61
C ILE A 157 5.43 -5.21 -9.87
N VAL A 158 4.40 -5.59 -10.61
CA VAL A 158 3.29 -6.40 -10.10
C VAL A 158 3.53 -7.84 -10.53
N GLU A 159 3.45 -8.76 -9.58
CA GLU A 159 3.54 -10.19 -9.81
C GLU A 159 2.34 -10.90 -9.19
N TYR A 160 1.53 -11.55 -10.02
CA TYR A 160 0.42 -12.37 -9.57
C TYR A 160 0.73 -13.84 -9.82
N TYR A 161 0.90 -14.61 -8.76
CA TYR A 161 1.18 -16.04 -8.80
C TYR A 161 -0.11 -16.86 -8.75
N VAL A 162 -0.22 -17.81 -9.67
CA VAL A 162 -1.25 -18.85 -9.69
C VAL A 162 -0.60 -20.19 -9.36
N ALA A 163 -1.07 -20.80 -8.26
CA ALA A 163 -0.57 -22.10 -7.82
C ALA A 163 -0.97 -23.22 -8.81
N PRO A 164 -0.17 -24.31 -8.93
CA PRO A 164 -0.43 -25.39 -9.89
C PRO A 164 -1.86 -25.96 -9.84
N GLN A 165 -2.38 -26.13 -8.63
CA GLN A 165 -3.76 -26.65 -8.42
C GLN A 165 -4.85 -25.65 -8.79
N ASN A 166 -4.52 -24.39 -9.02
CA ASN A 166 -5.46 -23.31 -9.31
C ASN A 166 -5.44 -22.84 -10.77
N THR A 167 -4.66 -23.48 -11.64
CA THR A 167 -4.48 -23.03 -13.04
C THR A 167 -5.77 -23.05 -13.86
N ALA A 168 -6.75 -23.84 -13.47
CA ALA A 168 -8.09 -23.89 -14.07
C ALA A 168 -9.11 -22.97 -13.36
N ILE A 169 -8.75 -22.34 -12.24
CA ILE A 169 -9.65 -21.44 -11.50
C ILE A 169 -9.55 -20.04 -12.13
N PRO A 170 -10.68 -19.40 -12.47
CA PRO A 170 -10.67 -18.03 -12.98
C PRO A 170 -10.03 -17.07 -11.96
N VAL A 171 -9.15 -16.22 -12.44
CA VAL A 171 -8.53 -15.14 -11.68
C VAL A 171 -8.71 -13.82 -12.42
N SER A 172 -8.77 -12.73 -11.69
CA SER A 172 -8.88 -11.40 -12.27
C SER A 172 -8.05 -10.40 -11.46
N LEU A 173 -7.58 -9.39 -12.14
CA LEU A 173 -6.90 -8.22 -11.59
C LEU A 173 -7.02 -7.09 -12.61
N SER A 174 -7.45 -5.92 -12.17
CA SER A 174 -7.36 -4.68 -12.92
C SER A 174 -6.55 -3.68 -12.09
N ILE A 175 -5.65 -2.96 -12.74
CA ILE A 175 -4.94 -1.82 -12.15
C ILE A 175 -5.75 -0.59 -12.53
N ASP A 176 -6.46 -0.01 -11.56
CA ASP A 176 -7.32 1.16 -11.77
C ASP A 176 -6.51 2.46 -11.79
N LYS A 177 -5.58 2.59 -10.85
CA LYS A 177 -4.71 3.77 -10.74
C LYS A 177 -3.26 3.41 -10.55
N VAL A 178 -2.41 4.18 -11.22
CA VAL A 178 -0.96 4.22 -10.99
C VAL A 178 -0.60 5.64 -10.56
N THR A 179 -0.22 5.79 -9.31
CA THR A 179 0.08 7.11 -8.74
C THR A 179 1.57 7.41 -8.83
N HIS A 180 1.88 8.51 -9.51
CA HIS A 180 3.22 9.09 -9.59
C HIS A 180 3.43 9.99 -8.37
N GLY A 181 4.17 9.51 -7.36
CA GLY A 181 4.49 10.27 -6.16
C GLY A 181 5.60 11.29 -6.43
N TYR A 182 5.29 12.58 -6.29
CA TYR A 182 6.22 13.71 -6.51
C TYR A 182 6.52 14.51 -5.24
N ARG A 183 5.93 14.10 -4.10
CA ARG A 183 6.21 14.65 -2.77
C ARG A 183 6.46 13.50 -1.79
N THR A 184 7.30 13.74 -0.81
CA THR A 184 7.69 12.71 0.17
C THR A 184 6.91 12.84 1.47
N ALA A 185 6.79 11.73 2.22
CA ALA A 185 6.24 11.76 3.57
C ALA A 185 7.03 12.69 4.50
N SER A 186 8.34 12.86 4.28
CA SER A 186 9.16 13.81 5.03
C SER A 186 8.70 15.26 4.83
N GLU A 187 8.35 15.65 3.60
CA GLU A 187 7.79 16.98 3.31
C GLU A 187 6.47 17.22 4.06
N TYR A 188 5.63 16.18 4.20
CA TYR A 188 4.41 16.25 5.00
C TYR A 188 4.72 16.49 6.49
N ILE A 189 5.66 15.71 7.04
CA ILE A 189 6.04 15.78 8.45
C ILE A 189 6.70 17.14 8.77
N GLU A 190 7.58 17.63 7.89
CA GLU A 190 8.26 18.92 8.05
C GLU A 190 7.27 20.10 8.08
N LYS A 191 6.21 20.07 7.28
CA LYS A 191 5.14 21.06 7.31
C LYS A 191 4.24 20.96 8.54
N GLY A 192 4.09 19.76 9.08
CA GLY A 192 3.21 19.48 10.23
C GLY A 192 3.85 19.76 11.59
N LEU A 193 5.17 19.58 11.71
CA LEU A 193 5.91 19.82 12.96
C LEU A 193 6.14 21.32 13.11
N ASN A 194 5.43 22.02 13.94
CA ASN A 194 5.45 23.45 14.27
C ASN A 194 4.35 24.32 13.64
N THR A 195 3.37 23.74 12.95
CA THR A 195 2.22 24.47 12.43
C THR A 195 0.95 24.33 13.32
N SER A 196 1.06 23.62 14.45
CA SER A 196 0.00 23.59 15.46
C SER A 196 -0.21 24.98 16.04
N GLY A 197 -1.46 25.42 16.16
CA GLY A 197 -1.78 26.68 16.80
C GLY A 197 -1.31 26.71 18.26
N ASN A 198 -1.17 27.91 18.83
CA ASN A 198 -0.69 28.12 20.21
C ASN A 198 -1.51 27.39 21.30
N CYS A 199 -2.69 26.87 20.95
CA CYS A 199 -3.57 26.11 21.86
C CYS A 199 -3.36 24.60 21.77
N ASN A 200 -2.53 24.10 20.86
CA ASN A 200 -2.29 22.68 20.68
C ASN A 200 -1.02 22.26 21.43
N MET A 201 -1.15 21.29 22.35
CA MET A 201 0.00 20.71 23.03
C MET A 201 0.68 19.68 22.12
N ASN A 202 2.00 19.79 22.00
CA ASN A 202 2.79 18.77 21.28
C ASN A 202 2.79 17.47 22.08
N VAL A 203 2.36 16.38 21.47
CA VAL A 203 2.32 15.04 22.09
C VAL A 203 3.72 14.56 22.55
N ASN A 204 4.81 15.17 22.06
CA ASN A 204 6.17 14.89 22.47
C ASN A 204 6.66 15.76 23.65
N CYS A 205 5.79 16.61 24.23
CA CYS A 205 6.09 17.32 25.49
C CYS A 205 6.08 16.36 26.69
N PRO A 206 6.58 16.77 27.86
CA PRO A 206 6.60 15.94 29.07
C PRO A 206 5.22 15.35 29.44
N ASP A 207 4.13 16.12 29.26
CA ASP A 207 2.76 15.68 29.53
C ASP A 207 2.31 14.54 28.60
N GLY A 208 2.92 14.42 27.41
CA GLY A 208 2.71 13.34 26.46
C GLY A 208 3.52 12.06 26.76
N ALA A 209 4.37 12.05 27.78
CA ALA A 209 5.26 10.90 28.05
C ALA A 209 4.48 9.63 28.41
N ALA A 210 3.33 9.76 29.11
CA ALA A 210 2.48 8.63 29.49
C ALA A 210 1.69 8.02 28.30
N TRP A 211 1.67 8.65 27.12
CA TRP A 211 0.87 8.26 25.95
C TRP A 211 1.68 7.53 24.87
N GLY A 212 2.76 6.84 25.27
CA GLY A 212 3.67 6.15 24.33
C GLY A 212 2.99 5.13 23.43
N ASP A 213 2.01 4.38 23.95
CA ASP A 213 1.28 3.37 23.17
C ASP A 213 0.33 4.02 22.15
N GLN A 214 -0.35 5.07 22.56
CA GLN A 214 -1.24 5.84 21.69
C GLN A 214 -0.47 6.54 20.56
N LYS A 215 0.73 7.07 20.86
CA LYS A 215 1.64 7.63 19.85
C LYS A 215 2.02 6.60 18.78
N ARG A 216 2.31 5.35 19.19
CA ARG A 216 2.62 4.25 18.27
C ARG A 216 1.41 3.78 17.46
N GLY A 217 0.20 4.03 17.95
CA GLY A 217 -1.04 3.73 17.25
C GLY A 217 -1.46 4.81 16.24
N ALA A 218 -0.79 5.98 16.23
CA ALA A 218 -1.07 7.01 15.25
C ALA A 218 -0.44 6.63 13.90
N VAL A 219 -1.26 6.57 12.86
CA VAL A 219 -0.84 6.20 11.51
C VAL A 219 -1.24 7.27 10.50
N MET A 220 -0.50 7.35 9.42
CA MET A 220 -0.85 8.17 8.27
C MET A 220 -1.67 7.33 7.29
N LEU A 221 -2.85 7.81 6.93
CA LEU A 221 -3.71 7.14 5.96
C LEU A 221 -3.45 7.69 4.55
N VAL A 222 -3.33 6.80 3.57
CA VAL A 222 -3.38 7.17 2.15
C VAL A 222 -4.85 7.30 1.76
N SER A 223 -5.24 8.47 1.29
CA SER A 223 -6.61 8.78 0.88
C SER A 223 -6.66 9.08 -0.62
N GLY A 224 -7.64 8.50 -1.32
CA GLY A 224 -7.85 8.73 -2.75
C GLY A 224 -6.66 8.35 -3.64
N SER A 225 -5.80 7.44 -3.19
CA SER A 225 -4.56 6.96 -3.82
C SER A 225 -3.42 7.99 -3.90
N ASN A 226 -3.66 9.28 -3.70
CA ASN A 226 -2.65 10.33 -3.91
C ASN A 226 -2.55 11.38 -2.80
N GLY A 227 -3.27 11.21 -1.69
CA GLY A 227 -3.24 12.12 -0.55
C GLY A 227 -2.95 11.42 0.77
N PHE A 228 -2.40 12.16 1.73
CA PHE A 228 -2.25 11.73 3.11
C PHE A 228 -3.28 12.40 4.01
N CYS A 229 -3.79 11.64 4.98
CA CYS A 229 -4.65 12.11 6.05
C CYS A 229 -4.13 11.55 7.39
N SER A 230 -4.09 12.34 8.43
CA SER A 230 -3.68 11.94 9.79
C SER A 230 -4.76 12.24 10.81
#